data_d6a75c57427af895c3c94e7c90ec54bb
#
_entry.id   d6a75c57427af895c3c94e7c90ec54bb
#
_cell.length_a   1.000
_cell.length_b   1.000
_cell.length_c   1.000
_cell.angle_alpha   90.00
_cell.angle_beta   90.00
_cell.angle_gamma   90.00
#
_symmetry.space_group_name_H-M   'P 1'
#
loop_
_entity.id
_entity.type
_entity.pdbx_description
1 polymer ?
#
loop_
_entity_poly.entity_id
_entity_poly.type
_entity_poly.pdbx_seq_one_letter_code
_entity_poly.pdbx_strand_id
1 'polypeptide(L)'
;MAPMRYSQAYLLGTFFLFLTSNLAEKVENIFMLTVFVLLAYSLLYAGYKVGILTKKNKLLLPHALSANQTKRVRVIVLVGSIYFLVWGVNQLIDFGATSPIDVFSNITNPGSAYSSKFSVYEERLATNTVNRVTQILILLSLVYAIYIPMLVFYWKKLGLVLRVFSLVSVAIYVISFLFIGTQKGLGDVILFAVSGFAILLASGSIVVDRALKRKIYALTVVLLCLAFTYMAINQASRFKEFGLLDSLMFGDVSNTWISQVLGKNLALGVYSILGYPSHGYLGLSYNLDQDFVFSYGAGFSQAFESYRYQFFGGSQNFFLTYPARTEVITGWPAGMYWSTAFPWFASDITFFGCLLLMFVVGFFFSRTWLRCIGRHDPVSFASLGQFFIFIAFLPANNQVLMQRQGLWTVVTIVFIRFFQKLIKGSV
;
A
#
# COMPACT_ATOMS: atom_id res chain seq x y z
N MET A 1 19.06 6.63 -9.35
CA MET A 1 18.03 7.69 -9.54
C MET A 1 16.66 7.17 -10.04
N ALA A 2 16.61 6.02 -10.70
CA ALA A 2 15.39 5.54 -11.36
C ALA A 2 14.11 5.49 -10.48
N PRO A 3 14.06 4.88 -9.29
CA PRO A 3 12.80 4.73 -8.59
C PRO A 3 12.16 6.06 -8.22
N MET A 4 12.94 7.06 -7.79
CA MET A 4 12.39 8.37 -7.44
C MET A 4 11.81 9.12 -8.66
N ARG A 5 12.38 8.99 -9.86
CA ARG A 5 11.81 9.60 -11.07
C ARG A 5 10.42 9.06 -11.40
N TYR A 6 10.26 7.73 -11.32
CA TYR A 6 8.94 7.10 -11.53
C TYR A 6 7.95 7.46 -10.41
N SER A 7 8.42 7.52 -9.15
CA SER A 7 7.60 7.99 -8.03
C SER A 7 7.11 9.41 -8.23
N GLN A 8 7.98 10.33 -8.65
CA GLN A 8 7.59 11.73 -8.94
C GLN A 8 6.62 11.82 -10.11
N ALA A 9 6.85 11.07 -11.19
CA ALA A 9 5.94 11.05 -12.33
C ALA A 9 4.55 10.54 -11.93
N TYR A 10 4.48 9.51 -11.09
CA TYR A 10 3.23 9.01 -10.53
C TYR A 10 2.51 10.05 -9.65
N LEU A 11 3.22 10.63 -8.68
CA LEU A 11 2.65 11.60 -7.74
C LEU A 11 2.16 12.86 -8.44
N LEU A 12 2.95 13.40 -9.36
CA LEU A 12 2.54 14.55 -10.18
C LEU A 12 1.40 14.19 -11.14
N GLY A 13 1.41 12.98 -11.69
CA GLY A 13 0.34 12.46 -12.54
C GLY A 13 -1.00 12.35 -11.80
N THR A 14 -1.02 11.85 -10.56
CA THR A 14 -2.24 11.78 -9.74
C THR A 14 -2.75 13.16 -9.37
N PHE A 15 -1.85 14.11 -9.07
CA PHE A 15 -2.24 15.49 -8.80
C PHE A 15 -2.77 16.20 -10.05
N PHE A 16 -2.16 15.96 -11.21
CA PHE A 16 -2.66 16.47 -12.50
C PHE A 16 -4.05 15.91 -12.82
N LEU A 17 -4.28 14.60 -12.62
CA LEU A 17 -5.61 13.99 -12.77
C LEU A 17 -6.64 14.67 -11.86
N PHE A 18 -6.27 15.00 -10.62
CA PHE A 18 -7.14 15.76 -9.73
C PHE A 18 -7.46 17.15 -10.27
N LEU A 19 -6.44 17.93 -10.67
CA LEU A 19 -6.63 19.29 -11.19
C LEU A 19 -7.47 19.36 -12.45
N THR A 20 -7.53 18.28 -13.23
CA THR A 20 -8.34 18.17 -14.45
C THR A 20 -9.70 17.51 -14.23
N SER A 21 -10.04 17.16 -12.99
CA SER A 21 -11.32 16.54 -12.62
C SER A 21 -12.30 17.57 -12.06
N ASN A 22 -13.59 17.26 -12.10
CA ASN A 22 -14.66 18.06 -11.47
C ASN A 22 -14.46 18.22 -9.94
N LEU A 23 -13.58 17.42 -9.33
CA LEU A 23 -13.27 17.55 -7.91
C LEU A 23 -12.47 18.81 -7.60
N ALA A 24 -11.65 19.28 -8.53
CA ALA A 24 -10.87 20.51 -8.35
C ALA A 24 -11.77 21.77 -8.29
N GLU A 25 -12.92 21.73 -8.96
CA GLU A 25 -13.90 22.84 -8.93
C GLU A 25 -14.55 23.02 -7.54
N LYS A 26 -14.51 21.99 -6.70
CA LYS A 26 -15.06 22.02 -5.34
C LYS A 26 -14.07 22.57 -4.30
N VAL A 27 -12.84 22.89 -4.72
CA VAL A 27 -11.77 23.34 -3.82
C VAL A 27 -11.76 24.88 -3.74
N GLU A 28 -12.03 25.42 -2.57
CA GLU A 28 -11.99 26.87 -2.32
C GLU A 28 -10.55 27.39 -2.19
N ASN A 29 -9.62 26.59 -1.62
CA ASN A 29 -8.25 26.94 -1.33
C ASN A 29 -7.23 26.31 -2.30
N ILE A 30 -7.54 26.25 -3.60
CA ILE A 30 -6.74 25.54 -4.63
C ILE A 30 -5.27 26.00 -4.69
N PHE A 31 -5.00 27.27 -4.41
CA PHE A 31 -3.64 27.81 -4.38
C PHE A 31 -2.84 27.20 -3.21
N MET A 32 -3.41 27.22 -1.98
CA MET A 32 -2.76 26.66 -0.79
C MET A 32 -2.53 25.15 -0.95
N LEU A 33 -3.54 24.41 -1.46
CA LEU A 33 -3.43 23.00 -1.77
C LEU A 33 -2.28 22.72 -2.74
N THR A 34 -2.21 23.48 -3.85
CA THR A 34 -1.20 23.30 -4.89
C THR A 34 0.21 23.57 -4.35
N VAL A 35 0.39 24.67 -3.63
CA VAL A 35 1.69 25.01 -3.03
C VAL A 35 2.13 23.93 -2.03
N PHE A 36 1.24 23.48 -1.16
CA PHE A 36 1.54 22.43 -0.18
C PHE A 36 1.96 21.12 -0.85
N VAL A 37 1.19 20.64 -1.82
CA VAL A 37 1.46 19.37 -2.53
C VAL A 37 2.79 19.44 -3.29
N LEU A 38 3.04 20.53 -4.02
CA LEU A 38 4.29 20.69 -4.76
C LEU A 38 5.52 20.81 -3.84
N LEU A 39 5.40 21.50 -2.71
CA LEU A 39 6.45 21.57 -1.69
C LEU A 39 6.73 20.18 -1.09
N ALA A 40 5.67 19.43 -0.69
CA ALA A 40 5.82 18.09 -0.13
C ALA A 40 6.54 17.14 -1.09
N TYR A 41 6.18 17.14 -2.38
CA TYR A 41 6.81 16.30 -3.40
C TYR A 41 8.24 16.76 -3.72
N SER A 42 8.48 18.07 -3.72
CA SER A 42 9.83 18.63 -3.91
C SER A 42 10.75 18.26 -2.75
N LEU A 43 10.27 18.30 -1.50
CA LEU A 43 11.05 17.91 -0.33
C LEU A 43 11.31 16.40 -0.28
N LEU A 44 10.35 15.58 -0.69
CA LEU A 44 10.56 14.14 -0.87
C LEU A 44 11.71 13.87 -1.87
N TYR A 45 11.72 14.60 -3.00
CA TYR A 45 12.79 14.49 -4.00
C TYR A 45 14.13 15.03 -3.48
N ALA A 46 14.13 16.16 -2.79
CA ALA A 46 15.32 16.75 -2.20
C ALA A 46 15.98 15.83 -1.18
N GLY A 47 15.18 15.26 -0.25
CA GLY A 47 15.64 14.26 0.70
C GLY A 47 16.27 13.05 0.03
N TYR A 48 15.64 12.55 -1.03
CA TYR A 48 16.19 11.45 -1.82
C TYR A 48 17.52 11.79 -2.47
N LYS A 49 17.65 12.97 -3.05
CA LYS A 49 18.91 13.47 -3.62
C LYS A 49 20.02 13.57 -2.58
N VAL A 50 19.74 14.19 -1.44
CA VAL A 50 20.69 14.31 -0.32
C VAL A 50 21.14 12.92 0.15
N GLY A 51 20.23 11.98 0.31
CA GLY A 51 20.55 10.61 0.73
C GLY A 51 21.44 9.87 -0.27
N ILE A 52 21.34 10.13 -1.57
CA ILE A 52 22.26 9.59 -2.58
C ILE A 52 23.66 10.26 -2.48
N LEU A 53 23.70 11.60 -2.43
CA LEU A 53 24.94 12.37 -2.45
C LEU A 53 25.81 12.13 -1.21
N THR A 54 25.19 11.95 -0.04
CA THR A 54 25.91 11.73 1.23
C THR A 54 26.48 10.33 1.38
N LYS A 55 26.21 9.39 0.46
CA LYS A 55 26.79 8.07 0.46
C LYS A 55 28.00 8.01 -0.49
N LYS A 56 29.20 8.24 0.03
CA LYS A 56 30.49 8.07 -0.66
C LYS A 56 30.90 6.61 -0.87
N ASN A 57 30.01 5.66 -1.08
CA ASN A 57 30.42 4.26 -1.22
C ASN A 57 30.47 3.83 -2.67
N LYS A 58 31.59 3.20 -3.03
CA LYS A 58 31.70 2.34 -4.21
C LYS A 58 30.51 1.40 -4.21
N LEU A 59 29.69 1.44 -5.24
CA LEU A 59 28.71 0.39 -5.53
C LEU A 59 29.52 -0.91 -5.59
N LEU A 60 29.39 -1.73 -4.56
CA LEU A 60 29.94 -3.08 -4.58
C LEU A 60 29.20 -3.79 -5.72
N LEU A 61 29.94 -4.20 -6.73
CA LEU A 61 29.39 -5.06 -7.78
C LEU A 61 28.75 -6.30 -7.11
N PRO A 62 27.61 -6.75 -7.59
CA PRO A 62 26.95 -7.93 -7.03
C PRO A 62 27.90 -9.11 -7.13
N HIS A 63 28.35 -9.60 -5.98
CA HIS A 63 29.12 -10.84 -5.91
C HIS A 63 28.18 -12.01 -6.18
N ALA A 64 28.70 -13.00 -6.91
CA ALA A 64 28.00 -14.27 -7.04
C ALA A 64 27.67 -14.82 -5.65
N LEU A 65 26.41 -15.25 -5.44
CA LEU A 65 25.99 -15.82 -4.17
C LEU A 65 26.82 -17.08 -3.85
N SER A 66 27.34 -17.16 -2.62
CA SER A 66 27.91 -18.40 -2.11
C SER A 66 26.84 -19.48 -1.95
N ALA A 67 27.26 -20.75 -1.87
CA ALA A 67 26.33 -21.87 -1.64
C ALA A 67 25.48 -21.66 -0.36
N ASN A 68 26.13 -21.16 0.72
CA ASN A 68 25.43 -20.85 1.98
C ASN A 68 24.40 -19.72 1.84
N GLN A 69 24.69 -18.70 1.05
CA GLN A 69 23.73 -17.62 0.78
C GLN A 69 22.54 -18.13 -0.04
N THR A 70 22.78 -18.99 -1.03
CA THR A 70 21.71 -19.64 -1.80
C THR A 70 20.80 -20.50 -0.91
N LYS A 71 21.38 -21.27 0.04
CA LYS A 71 20.60 -22.04 1.02
C LYS A 71 19.73 -21.13 1.89
N ARG A 72 20.30 -20.04 2.43
CA ARG A 72 19.55 -19.04 3.24
C ARG A 72 18.38 -18.43 2.44
N VAL A 73 18.61 -18.06 1.19
CA VAL A 73 17.55 -17.51 0.30
C VAL A 73 16.40 -18.51 0.15
N ARG A 74 16.72 -19.81 -0.11
CA ARG A 74 15.70 -20.86 -0.24
C ARG A 74 14.89 -21.04 1.04
N VAL A 75 15.53 -20.98 2.21
CA VAL A 75 14.85 -21.05 3.50
C VAL A 75 13.91 -19.85 3.70
N ILE A 76 14.37 -18.63 3.42
CA ILE A 76 13.54 -17.42 3.53
C ILE A 76 12.32 -17.52 2.62
N VAL A 77 12.51 -17.96 1.36
CA VAL A 77 11.40 -18.13 0.42
C VAL A 77 10.45 -19.24 0.87
N LEU A 78 10.95 -20.35 1.41
CA LEU A 78 10.11 -21.42 1.95
C LEU A 78 9.26 -20.92 3.13
N VAL A 79 9.87 -20.24 4.10
CA VAL A 79 9.17 -19.67 5.26
C VAL A 79 8.11 -18.65 4.80
N GLY A 80 8.45 -17.80 3.81
CA GLY A 80 7.50 -16.86 3.23
C GLY A 80 6.33 -17.54 2.52
N SER A 81 6.60 -18.64 1.79
CA SER A 81 5.54 -19.42 1.14
C SER A 81 4.60 -20.06 2.16
N ILE A 82 5.15 -20.63 3.25
CA ILE A 82 4.34 -21.18 4.35
C ILE A 82 3.50 -20.06 5.00
N TYR A 83 4.09 -18.90 5.27
CA TYR A 83 3.39 -17.76 5.84
C TYR A 83 2.19 -17.33 4.96
N PHE A 84 2.39 -17.20 3.64
CA PHE A 84 1.33 -16.82 2.71
C PHE A 84 0.23 -17.87 2.61
N LEU A 85 0.61 -19.16 2.60
CA LEU A 85 -0.34 -20.27 2.60
C LEU A 85 -1.19 -20.26 3.87
N VAL A 86 -0.54 -20.17 5.05
CA VAL A 86 -1.24 -20.16 6.34
C VAL A 86 -2.14 -18.95 6.45
N TRP A 87 -1.67 -17.75 6.03
CA TRP A 87 -2.48 -16.55 6.00
C TRP A 87 -3.73 -16.74 5.13
N GLY A 88 -3.56 -17.17 3.88
CA GLY A 88 -4.66 -17.31 2.93
C GLY A 88 -5.69 -18.33 3.38
N VAL A 89 -5.25 -19.53 3.83
CA VAL A 89 -6.15 -20.57 4.33
C VAL A 89 -6.87 -20.10 5.60
N ASN A 90 -6.14 -19.53 6.56
CA ASN A 90 -6.74 -19.00 7.78
C ASN A 90 -7.81 -17.92 7.48
N GLN A 91 -7.54 -17.01 6.53
CA GLN A 91 -8.49 -15.97 6.16
C GLN A 91 -9.74 -16.55 5.47
N LEU A 92 -9.58 -17.53 4.57
CA LEU A 92 -10.73 -18.21 3.95
C LEU A 92 -11.62 -18.84 5.00
N ILE A 93 -11.06 -19.64 5.92
CA ILE A 93 -11.80 -20.29 7.00
C ILE A 93 -12.44 -19.25 7.92
N ASP A 94 -11.71 -18.22 8.30
CA ASP A 94 -12.11 -17.18 9.24
C ASP A 94 -13.30 -16.34 8.76
N PHE A 95 -13.46 -16.21 7.44
CA PHE A 95 -14.59 -15.53 6.81
C PHE A 95 -15.63 -16.50 6.20
N GLY A 96 -15.62 -17.78 6.61
CA GLY A 96 -16.69 -18.73 6.35
C GLY A 96 -16.65 -19.43 5.00
N ALA A 97 -15.49 -19.54 4.33
CA ALA A 97 -15.37 -20.38 3.15
C ALA A 97 -15.51 -21.85 3.53
N THR A 98 -16.55 -22.53 3.04
CA THR A 98 -16.82 -23.96 3.29
C THR A 98 -16.51 -24.81 2.06
N SER A 99 -16.54 -24.20 0.87
CA SER A 99 -16.32 -24.90 -0.40
C SER A 99 -15.62 -24.01 -1.44
N PRO A 100 -15.01 -24.58 -2.48
CA PRO A 100 -14.50 -23.82 -3.62
C PRO A 100 -15.60 -23.02 -4.34
N ILE A 101 -16.85 -23.47 -4.28
CA ILE A 101 -18.00 -22.80 -4.91
C ILE A 101 -18.27 -21.47 -4.17
N ASP A 102 -18.20 -21.46 -2.85
CA ASP A 102 -18.36 -20.23 -2.04
C ASP A 102 -17.29 -19.20 -2.40
N VAL A 103 -16.05 -19.68 -2.56
CA VAL A 103 -14.93 -18.81 -2.95
C VAL A 103 -15.19 -18.17 -4.31
N PHE A 104 -15.64 -18.96 -5.29
CA PHE A 104 -15.96 -18.47 -6.63
C PHE A 104 -17.14 -17.48 -6.62
N SER A 105 -18.21 -17.82 -5.87
CA SER A 105 -19.39 -16.96 -5.73
C SER A 105 -19.04 -15.59 -5.15
N ASN A 106 -18.24 -15.53 -4.09
CA ASN A 106 -17.82 -14.27 -3.47
C ASN A 106 -16.89 -13.43 -4.36
N ILE A 107 -16.00 -14.08 -5.12
CA ILE A 107 -15.11 -13.37 -6.07
C ILE A 107 -15.93 -12.73 -7.20
N THR A 108 -17.01 -13.39 -7.65
CA THR A 108 -17.90 -12.86 -8.69
C THR A 108 -18.89 -11.82 -8.19
N ASN A 109 -19.17 -11.81 -6.88
CA ASN A 109 -20.06 -10.85 -6.20
C ASN A 109 -19.31 -10.02 -5.13
N PRO A 110 -18.32 -9.21 -5.52
CA PRO A 110 -17.42 -8.57 -4.55
C PRO A 110 -18.08 -7.52 -3.66
N GLY A 111 -19.22 -6.94 -4.04
CA GLY A 111 -19.99 -6.02 -3.22
C GLY A 111 -20.57 -6.72 -1.99
N SER A 112 -21.32 -7.81 -2.21
CA SER A 112 -21.89 -8.63 -1.15
C SER A 112 -20.80 -9.25 -0.25
N ALA A 113 -19.72 -9.76 -0.84
CA ALA A 113 -18.57 -10.26 -0.08
C ALA A 113 -17.93 -9.19 0.84
N TYR A 114 -17.88 -7.95 0.35
CA TYR A 114 -17.37 -6.83 1.14
C TYR A 114 -18.31 -6.42 2.27
N SER A 115 -19.63 -6.44 2.05
CA SER A 115 -20.65 -6.22 3.09
C SER A 115 -20.58 -7.30 4.17
N SER A 116 -20.55 -8.57 3.78
CA SER A 116 -20.41 -9.71 4.71
C SER A 116 -19.17 -9.64 5.57
N LYS A 117 -18.07 -9.11 5.04
CA LYS A 117 -16.85 -8.87 5.82
C LYS A 117 -17.09 -7.92 7.00
N PHE A 118 -17.89 -6.86 6.83
CA PHE A 118 -18.20 -5.94 7.92
C PHE A 118 -19.10 -6.59 8.96
N SER A 119 -20.09 -7.39 8.55
CA SER A 119 -20.92 -8.15 9.49
C SER A 119 -20.08 -9.05 10.40
N VAL A 120 -19.07 -9.76 9.84
CA VAL A 120 -18.13 -10.56 10.63
C VAL A 120 -17.31 -9.70 11.60
N TYR A 121 -16.90 -8.48 11.21
CA TYR A 121 -16.18 -7.59 12.13
C TYR A 121 -17.08 -7.06 13.25
N GLU A 122 -18.32 -6.69 12.95
CA GLU A 122 -19.31 -6.24 13.94
C GLU A 122 -19.63 -7.35 14.95
N GLU A 123 -19.84 -8.59 14.48
CA GLU A 123 -20.03 -9.75 15.34
C GLU A 123 -18.85 -9.96 16.29
N ARG A 124 -17.62 -9.84 15.77
CA ARG A 124 -16.40 -9.98 16.60
C ARG A 124 -16.26 -8.88 17.63
N LEU A 125 -16.63 -7.66 17.28
CA LEU A 125 -16.64 -6.55 18.24
C LEU A 125 -17.67 -6.80 19.33
N ALA A 126 -18.87 -7.26 18.96
CA ALA A 126 -19.94 -7.59 19.91
C ALA A 126 -19.56 -8.76 20.83
N THR A 127 -18.90 -9.78 20.32
CA THR A 127 -18.49 -11.00 21.06
C THR A 127 -17.10 -10.90 21.68
N ASN A 128 -16.38 -9.82 21.45
CA ASN A 128 -14.98 -9.62 21.85
C ASN A 128 -14.06 -10.79 21.41
N THR A 129 -14.33 -11.36 20.23
CA THR A 129 -13.57 -12.49 19.70
C THR A 129 -12.46 -12.03 18.77
N VAL A 130 -11.30 -12.69 18.82
CA VAL A 130 -10.16 -12.42 17.95
C VAL A 130 -9.59 -13.72 17.37
N ASN A 131 -9.25 -13.70 16.10
CA ASN A 131 -8.52 -14.80 15.47
C ASN A 131 -7.05 -14.76 15.91
N ARG A 132 -6.65 -15.70 16.78
CA ARG A 132 -5.28 -15.78 17.34
C ARG A 132 -4.22 -16.02 16.27
N VAL A 133 -4.53 -16.85 15.25
CA VAL A 133 -3.60 -17.11 14.13
C VAL A 133 -3.31 -15.82 13.37
N THR A 134 -4.35 -15.04 13.06
CA THR A 134 -4.19 -13.73 12.43
C THR A 134 -3.31 -12.79 13.25
N GLN A 135 -3.45 -12.76 14.59
CA GLN A 135 -2.61 -11.91 15.44
C GLN A 135 -1.13 -12.33 15.39
N ILE A 136 -0.84 -13.64 15.44
CA ILE A 136 0.54 -14.16 15.31
C ILE A 136 1.12 -13.79 13.94
N LEU A 137 0.37 -13.97 12.87
CA LEU A 137 0.81 -13.62 11.51
C LEU A 137 1.06 -12.11 11.37
N ILE A 138 0.26 -11.27 12.02
CA ILE A 138 0.50 -9.82 12.06
C ILE A 138 1.84 -9.48 12.72
N LEU A 139 2.16 -10.10 13.85
CA LEU A 139 3.46 -9.91 14.51
C LEU A 139 4.64 -10.37 13.63
N LEU A 140 4.44 -11.41 12.82
CA LEU A 140 5.42 -11.94 11.87
C LEU A 140 5.40 -11.23 10.50
N SER A 141 4.77 -10.08 10.38
CA SER A 141 4.56 -9.36 9.11
C SER A 141 5.84 -8.94 8.37
N LEU A 142 7.00 -8.93 9.05
CA LEU A 142 8.28 -8.76 8.37
C LEU A 142 8.54 -9.88 7.34
N VAL A 143 8.10 -11.11 7.62
CA VAL A 143 8.19 -12.25 6.67
C VAL A 143 7.40 -11.93 5.39
N TYR A 144 6.17 -11.41 5.55
CA TYR A 144 5.35 -10.93 4.44
C TYR A 144 6.10 -9.92 3.56
N ALA A 145 6.70 -8.90 4.15
CA ALA A 145 7.35 -7.83 3.43
C ALA A 145 8.69 -8.26 2.76
N ILE A 146 9.38 -9.27 3.29
CA ILE A 146 10.60 -9.82 2.71
C ILE A 146 10.31 -10.77 1.55
N TYR A 147 9.25 -11.56 1.66
CA TYR A 147 9.01 -12.73 0.83
C TYR A 147 8.91 -12.41 -0.66
N ILE A 148 7.96 -11.58 -1.06
CA ILE A 148 7.69 -11.31 -2.48
C ILE A 148 8.88 -10.65 -3.19
N PRO A 149 9.53 -9.59 -2.66
CA PRO A 149 10.70 -9.01 -3.31
C PRO A 149 11.84 -10.03 -3.48
N MET A 150 12.08 -10.89 -2.48
CA MET A 150 13.10 -11.92 -2.58
C MET A 150 12.72 -13.04 -3.54
N LEU A 151 11.46 -13.47 -3.56
CA LEU A 151 10.94 -14.45 -4.52
C LEU A 151 11.20 -13.98 -5.96
N VAL A 152 10.87 -12.73 -6.27
CA VAL A 152 11.08 -12.13 -7.60
C VAL A 152 12.57 -12.03 -7.93
N PHE A 153 13.36 -11.45 -7.01
CA PHE A 153 14.79 -11.21 -7.25
C PHE A 153 15.58 -12.51 -7.43
N TYR A 154 15.30 -13.54 -6.63
CA TYR A 154 16.04 -14.80 -6.65
C TYR A 154 15.36 -15.92 -7.41
N TRP A 155 14.31 -15.63 -8.20
CA TRP A 155 13.51 -16.62 -8.92
C TRP A 155 14.34 -17.70 -9.62
N LYS A 156 15.38 -17.30 -10.39
CA LYS A 156 16.26 -18.21 -11.14
C LYS A 156 17.11 -19.13 -10.22
N LYS A 157 17.31 -18.79 -8.94
CA LYS A 157 18.09 -19.59 -7.98
C LYS A 157 17.26 -20.60 -7.18
N LEU A 158 15.93 -20.58 -7.38
CA LEU A 158 15.00 -21.50 -6.72
C LEU A 158 14.82 -22.76 -7.56
N GLY A 159 14.69 -23.92 -6.89
CA GLY A 159 14.30 -25.17 -7.55
C GLY A 159 12.83 -25.14 -7.99
N LEU A 160 12.46 -26.02 -8.94
CA LEU A 160 11.12 -26.07 -9.50
C LEU A 160 10.04 -26.25 -8.43
N VAL A 161 10.22 -27.19 -7.51
CA VAL A 161 9.28 -27.47 -6.42
C VAL A 161 9.00 -26.24 -5.59
N LEU A 162 10.05 -25.49 -5.19
CA LEU A 162 9.88 -24.28 -4.39
C LEU A 162 9.21 -23.14 -5.19
N ARG A 163 9.47 -23.04 -6.51
CA ARG A 163 8.77 -22.09 -7.38
C ARG A 163 7.27 -22.37 -7.45
N VAL A 164 6.90 -23.64 -7.70
CA VAL A 164 5.49 -24.05 -7.76
C VAL A 164 4.81 -23.81 -6.43
N PHE A 165 5.42 -24.26 -5.32
CA PHE A 165 4.89 -24.04 -3.98
C PHE A 165 4.69 -22.54 -3.67
N SER A 166 5.66 -21.70 -4.06
CA SER A 166 5.56 -20.25 -3.89
C SER A 166 4.41 -19.65 -4.69
N LEU A 167 4.23 -20.05 -5.94
CA LEU A 167 3.12 -19.55 -6.78
C LEU A 167 1.77 -19.94 -6.20
N VAL A 168 1.61 -21.20 -5.76
CA VAL A 168 0.38 -21.69 -5.13
C VAL A 168 0.09 -20.89 -3.85
N SER A 169 1.10 -20.68 -3.01
CA SER A 169 0.95 -19.93 -1.76
C SER A 169 0.52 -18.47 -2.02
N VAL A 170 1.12 -17.82 -3.01
CA VAL A 170 0.73 -16.45 -3.42
C VAL A 170 -0.69 -16.43 -3.99
N ALA A 171 -1.04 -17.41 -4.81
CA ALA A 171 -2.38 -17.51 -5.38
C ALA A 171 -3.46 -17.66 -4.28
N ILE A 172 -3.25 -18.56 -3.31
CA ILE A 172 -4.18 -18.76 -2.18
C ILE A 172 -4.30 -17.49 -1.34
N TYR A 173 -3.18 -16.80 -1.09
CA TYR A 173 -3.17 -15.52 -0.39
C TYR A 173 -4.00 -14.47 -1.14
N VAL A 174 -3.80 -14.29 -2.44
CA VAL A 174 -4.56 -13.32 -3.26
C VAL A 174 -6.04 -13.68 -3.30
N ILE A 175 -6.36 -14.96 -3.54
CA ILE A 175 -7.73 -15.48 -3.57
C ILE A 175 -8.45 -15.18 -2.25
N SER A 176 -7.78 -15.32 -1.10
CA SER A 176 -8.41 -15.03 0.20
C SER A 176 -8.81 -13.56 0.37
N PHE A 177 -8.06 -12.62 -0.21
CA PHE A 177 -8.46 -11.20 -0.22
C PHE A 177 -9.60 -10.92 -1.20
N LEU A 178 -9.59 -11.55 -2.37
CA LEU A 178 -10.68 -11.43 -3.34
C LEU A 178 -11.98 -12.01 -2.78
N PHE A 179 -11.90 -13.12 -2.03
CA PHE A 179 -13.01 -13.75 -1.35
C PHE A 179 -13.74 -12.82 -0.38
N ILE A 180 -13.03 -11.95 0.34
CA ILE A 180 -13.62 -10.95 1.24
C ILE A 180 -13.90 -9.60 0.53
N GLY A 181 -14.00 -9.61 -0.79
CA GLY A 181 -14.31 -8.43 -1.61
C GLY A 181 -13.26 -7.33 -1.58
N THR A 182 -11.98 -7.60 -1.21
CA THR A 182 -10.92 -6.59 -1.14
C THR A 182 -9.79 -6.86 -2.14
N GLN A 183 -9.18 -5.80 -2.63
CA GLN A 183 -8.06 -5.86 -3.58
C GLN A 183 -6.71 -5.58 -2.92
N LYS A 184 -6.72 -5.32 -1.61
CA LYS A 184 -5.51 -4.93 -0.86
C LYS A 184 -4.39 -5.95 -1.01
N GLY A 185 -4.67 -7.24 -0.79
CA GLY A 185 -3.65 -8.30 -0.88
C GLY A 185 -3.02 -8.39 -2.26
N LEU A 186 -3.81 -8.23 -3.34
CA LEU A 186 -3.31 -8.19 -4.71
C LEU A 186 -2.43 -6.96 -4.93
N GLY A 187 -2.89 -5.78 -4.51
CA GLY A 187 -2.14 -4.53 -4.65
C GLY A 187 -0.79 -4.57 -3.93
N ASP A 188 -0.77 -5.05 -2.70
CA ASP A 188 0.45 -5.19 -1.93
C ASP A 188 1.44 -6.16 -2.58
N VAL A 189 0.97 -7.34 -3.05
CA VAL A 189 1.81 -8.31 -3.78
C VAL A 189 2.41 -7.69 -5.04
N ILE A 190 1.63 -6.93 -5.81
CA ILE A 190 2.12 -6.23 -7.00
C ILE A 190 3.22 -5.21 -6.62
N LEU A 191 2.99 -4.36 -5.61
CA LEU A 191 3.97 -3.34 -5.20
C LEU A 191 5.26 -3.97 -4.67
N PHE A 192 5.18 -5.04 -3.89
CA PHE A 192 6.34 -5.80 -3.47
C PHE A 192 7.06 -6.48 -4.63
N ALA A 193 6.33 -7.05 -5.60
CA ALA A 193 6.93 -7.65 -6.79
C ALA A 193 7.63 -6.59 -7.66
N VAL A 194 7.02 -5.42 -7.85
CA VAL A 194 7.64 -4.27 -8.54
C VAL A 194 8.91 -3.83 -7.84
N SER A 195 8.94 -3.79 -6.50
CA SER A 195 10.14 -3.43 -5.75
C SER A 195 11.27 -4.45 -5.97
N GLY A 196 10.98 -5.75 -5.93
CA GLY A 196 11.94 -6.82 -6.22
C GLY A 196 12.46 -6.77 -7.66
N PHE A 197 11.57 -6.51 -8.61
CA PHE A 197 11.93 -6.38 -10.02
C PHE A 197 12.78 -5.13 -10.30
N ALA A 198 12.48 -4.01 -9.64
CA ALA A 198 13.29 -2.79 -9.73
C ALA A 198 14.73 -3.02 -9.25
N ILE A 199 14.91 -3.79 -8.15
CA ILE A 199 16.25 -4.18 -7.67
C ILE A 199 16.94 -5.08 -8.71
N LEU A 200 16.22 -6.05 -9.27
CA LEU A 200 16.74 -6.99 -10.26
C LEU A 200 17.27 -6.28 -11.52
N LEU A 201 16.53 -5.29 -12.01
CA LEU A 201 16.96 -4.45 -13.13
C LEU A 201 18.16 -3.58 -12.77
N ALA A 202 18.13 -2.94 -11.61
CA ALA A 202 19.17 -2.00 -11.20
C ALA A 202 20.49 -2.69 -10.82
N SER A 203 20.44 -3.93 -10.37
CA SER A 203 21.64 -4.74 -10.07
C SER A 203 22.32 -5.31 -11.31
N GLY A 204 21.76 -5.12 -12.52
CA GLY A 204 22.30 -5.71 -13.75
C GLY A 204 22.21 -7.24 -13.80
N SER A 205 21.45 -7.86 -12.89
CA SER A 205 21.31 -9.32 -12.80
C SER A 205 20.54 -9.93 -13.99
N ILE A 206 19.85 -9.09 -14.76
CA ILE A 206 19.19 -9.46 -16.02
C ILE A 206 19.60 -8.46 -17.09
N VAL A 207 20.09 -8.99 -18.20
CA VAL A 207 20.23 -8.24 -19.44
C VAL A 207 18.89 -8.33 -20.16
N VAL A 208 18.20 -7.19 -20.26
CA VAL A 208 16.90 -7.12 -20.94
C VAL A 208 17.15 -6.70 -22.38
N ASP A 209 17.16 -7.66 -23.29
CA ASP A 209 17.20 -7.39 -24.72
C ASP A 209 15.90 -6.72 -25.23
N ARG A 210 15.89 -6.26 -26.47
CA ARG A 210 14.73 -5.56 -27.04
C ARG A 210 13.50 -6.48 -27.14
N ALA A 211 13.69 -7.78 -27.42
CA ALA A 211 12.60 -8.72 -27.55
C ALA A 211 11.95 -9.04 -26.22
N LEU A 212 12.75 -9.30 -25.18
CA LEU A 212 12.28 -9.53 -23.80
C LEU A 212 11.58 -8.26 -23.26
N LYS A 213 12.14 -7.06 -23.55
CA LYS A 213 11.51 -5.80 -23.14
C LYS A 213 10.12 -5.64 -23.75
N ARG A 214 9.93 -5.95 -25.05
CA ARG A 214 8.61 -5.91 -25.70
C ARG A 214 7.63 -6.91 -25.07
N LYS A 215 8.07 -8.16 -24.80
CA LYS A 215 7.24 -9.19 -24.17
C LYS A 215 6.82 -8.77 -22.75
N ILE A 216 7.76 -8.27 -21.94
CA ILE A 216 7.46 -7.77 -20.59
C ILE A 216 6.47 -6.60 -20.68
N TYR A 217 6.68 -5.65 -21.59
CA TYR A 217 5.78 -4.51 -21.77
C TYR A 217 4.36 -4.98 -22.18
N ALA A 218 4.25 -5.83 -23.18
CA ALA A 218 2.96 -6.37 -23.63
C ALA A 218 2.23 -7.12 -22.50
N LEU A 219 2.93 -8.00 -21.77
CA LEU A 219 2.37 -8.73 -20.65
C LEU A 219 1.93 -7.76 -19.52
N THR A 220 2.74 -6.74 -19.24
CA THR A 220 2.40 -5.72 -18.21
C THR A 220 1.14 -4.97 -18.60
N VAL A 221 1.00 -4.56 -19.87
CA VAL A 221 -0.21 -3.88 -20.37
C VAL A 221 -1.44 -4.77 -20.24
N VAL A 222 -1.35 -6.05 -20.67
CA VAL A 222 -2.47 -7.00 -20.53
C VAL A 222 -2.86 -7.20 -19.07
N LEU A 223 -1.89 -7.41 -18.17
CA LEU A 223 -2.16 -7.58 -16.73
C LEU A 223 -2.76 -6.32 -16.10
N LEU A 224 -2.30 -5.15 -16.50
CA LEU A 224 -2.88 -3.88 -16.05
C LEU A 224 -4.32 -3.73 -16.54
N CYS A 225 -4.61 -4.02 -17.80
CA CYS A 225 -5.98 -3.98 -18.33
C CYS A 225 -6.91 -4.94 -17.57
N LEU A 226 -6.47 -6.18 -17.31
CA LEU A 226 -7.25 -7.15 -16.53
C LEU A 226 -7.46 -6.68 -15.09
N ALA A 227 -6.42 -6.16 -14.44
CA ALA A 227 -6.51 -5.63 -13.08
C ALA A 227 -7.47 -4.43 -13.01
N PHE A 228 -7.38 -3.48 -13.95
CA PHE A 228 -8.28 -2.34 -14.03
C PHE A 228 -9.73 -2.76 -14.29
N THR A 229 -9.97 -3.70 -15.21
CA THR A 229 -11.33 -4.22 -15.47
C THR A 229 -11.91 -4.86 -14.22
N TYR A 230 -11.15 -5.71 -13.53
CA TYR A 230 -11.60 -6.32 -12.28
C TYR A 230 -11.84 -5.26 -11.18
N MET A 231 -10.95 -4.27 -11.06
CA MET A 231 -11.15 -3.15 -10.11
C MET A 231 -12.43 -2.37 -10.43
N ALA A 232 -12.71 -2.09 -11.71
CA ALA A 232 -13.92 -1.39 -12.12
C ALA A 232 -15.19 -2.16 -11.72
N ILE A 233 -15.22 -3.46 -12.00
CA ILE A 233 -16.34 -4.34 -11.63
C ILE A 233 -16.51 -4.39 -10.11
N ASN A 234 -15.41 -4.53 -9.36
CA ASN A 234 -15.44 -4.59 -7.91
C ASN A 234 -15.97 -3.28 -7.29
N GLN A 235 -15.48 -2.13 -7.76
CA GLN A 235 -15.95 -0.84 -7.25
C GLN A 235 -17.42 -0.59 -7.61
N ALA A 236 -17.83 -0.86 -8.85
CA ALA A 236 -19.23 -0.74 -9.27
C ALA A 236 -20.16 -1.61 -8.40
N SER A 237 -19.76 -2.87 -8.12
CA SER A 237 -20.51 -3.79 -7.26
C SER A 237 -20.64 -3.25 -5.82
N ARG A 238 -19.57 -2.70 -5.25
CA ARG A 238 -19.59 -2.09 -3.92
C ARG A 238 -20.47 -0.84 -3.85
N PHE A 239 -20.35 0.06 -4.82
CA PHE A 239 -21.22 1.25 -4.86
C PHE A 239 -22.69 0.87 -4.94
N LYS A 240 -23.03 -0.15 -5.73
CA LYS A 240 -24.39 -0.68 -5.82
C LYS A 240 -24.87 -1.24 -4.48
N GLU A 241 -24.04 -2.03 -3.80
CA GLU A 241 -24.39 -2.67 -2.52
C GLU A 241 -24.65 -1.64 -1.41
N PHE A 242 -23.82 -0.58 -1.35
CA PHE A 242 -23.96 0.46 -0.33
C PHE A 242 -24.87 1.63 -0.74
N GLY A 243 -25.52 1.57 -1.90
CA GLY A 243 -26.41 2.62 -2.37
C GLY A 243 -25.70 3.95 -2.70
N LEU A 244 -24.39 3.93 -2.92
CA LEU A 244 -23.54 5.12 -3.14
C LEU A 244 -23.48 5.55 -4.60
N LEU A 245 -24.48 5.21 -5.42
CA LEU A 245 -24.53 5.50 -6.86
C LEU A 245 -24.51 6.98 -7.21
N ASP A 246 -25.05 7.83 -6.32
CA ASP A 246 -25.06 9.30 -6.44
C ASP A 246 -24.02 9.93 -5.52
N SER A 247 -22.82 9.36 -5.49
CA SER A 247 -21.80 9.73 -4.54
C SER A 247 -21.38 11.20 -4.67
N LEU A 248 -21.05 11.82 -3.54
CA LEU A 248 -20.42 13.12 -3.41
C LEU A 248 -19.19 13.30 -4.33
N MET A 249 -18.62 12.19 -4.82
CA MET A 249 -17.41 12.15 -5.63
C MET A 249 -17.63 12.38 -7.11
N PHE A 250 -18.66 11.78 -7.72
CA PHE A 250 -18.71 11.68 -9.19
C PHE A 250 -19.88 12.44 -9.82
N GLY A 251 -20.84 12.92 -9.03
CA GLY A 251 -22.08 13.47 -9.54
C GLY A 251 -22.89 12.44 -10.35
N ASP A 252 -23.78 12.90 -11.22
CA ASP A 252 -24.56 12.01 -12.08
C ASP A 252 -23.71 11.42 -13.21
N VAL A 253 -23.26 10.19 -13.02
CA VAL A 253 -22.49 9.43 -14.01
C VAL A 253 -23.36 8.97 -15.18
N SER A 254 -24.69 8.98 -15.04
CA SER A 254 -25.65 8.38 -16.00
C SER A 254 -25.59 9.02 -17.38
N ASN A 255 -25.29 10.31 -17.46
CA ASN A 255 -25.34 11.11 -18.70
C ASN A 255 -23.94 11.35 -19.31
N THR A 256 -22.90 10.64 -18.85
CA THR A 256 -21.56 10.81 -19.40
C THR A 256 -21.36 9.97 -20.68
N TRP A 257 -20.44 10.42 -21.55
CA TRP A 257 -20.12 9.68 -22.78
C TRP A 257 -19.60 8.25 -22.46
N ILE A 258 -18.89 8.06 -21.34
CA ILE A 258 -18.41 6.76 -20.91
C ILE A 258 -19.58 5.83 -20.57
N SER A 259 -20.64 6.35 -19.93
CA SER A 259 -21.82 5.55 -19.62
C SER A 259 -22.64 5.19 -20.85
N GLN A 260 -22.62 6.02 -21.89
CA GLN A 260 -23.26 5.73 -23.18
C GLN A 260 -22.55 4.57 -23.92
N VAL A 261 -21.19 4.48 -23.80
CA VAL A 261 -20.40 3.45 -24.47
C VAL A 261 -20.33 2.16 -23.65
N LEU A 262 -20.10 2.23 -22.34
CA LEU A 262 -19.81 1.08 -21.47
C LEU A 262 -21.02 0.64 -20.61
N GLY A 263 -22.09 1.42 -20.59
CA GLY A 263 -23.20 1.25 -19.66
C GLY A 263 -22.89 1.84 -18.26
N LYS A 264 -23.94 2.22 -17.52
CA LYS A 264 -23.85 2.95 -16.24
C LYS A 264 -22.94 2.26 -15.22
N ASN A 265 -23.03 0.95 -15.06
CA ASN A 265 -22.27 0.20 -14.04
C ASN A 265 -20.76 0.18 -14.32
N LEU A 266 -20.35 -0.07 -15.57
CA LEU A 266 -18.93 -0.05 -15.92
C LEU A 266 -18.37 1.37 -15.94
N ALA A 267 -19.14 2.36 -16.36
CA ALA A 267 -18.77 3.76 -16.30
C ALA A 267 -18.48 4.18 -14.86
N LEU A 268 -19.35 3.82 -13.91
CA LEU A 268 -19.12 4.08 -12.48
C LEU A 268 -17.81 3.44 -11.99
N GLY A 269 -17.53 2.21 -12.43
CA GLY A 269 -16.27 1.54 -12.12
C GLY A 269 -15.05 2.27 -12.69
N VAL A 270 -15.12 2.76 -13.93
CA VAL A 270 -14.05 3.55 -14.57
C VAL A 270 -13.83 4.86 -13.84
N TYR A 271 -14.89 5.62 -13.54
CA TYR A 271 -14.79 6.85 -12.76
C TYR A 271 -14.21 6.60 -11.37
N SER A 272 -14.61 5.50 -10.72
CA SER A 272 -14.05 5.13 -9.44
C SER A 272 -12.54 4.89 -9.52
N ILE A 273 -12.06 4.20 -10.54
CA ILE A 273 -10.62 3.95 -10.73
C ILE A 273 -9.84 5.25 -10.98
N LEU A 274 -10.38 6.14 -11.82
CA LEU A 274 -9.74 7.42 -12.11
C LEU A 274 -9.78 8.36 -10.90
N GLY A 275 -10.89 8.36 -10.17
CA GLY A 275 -11.05 9.12 -8.94
C GLY A 275 -10.23 8.56 -7.76
N TYR A 276 -10.00 7.25 -7.71
CA TYR A 276 -9.35 6.58 -6.58
C TYR A 276 -7.97 7.17 -6.21
N PRO A 277 -7.03 7.42 -7.14
CA PRO A 277 -5.76 8.04 -6.82
C PRO A 277 -5.83 9.58 -6.69
N SER A 278 -6.97 10.21 -6.94
CA SER A 278 -7.07 11.67 -7.03
C SER A 278 -8.00 12.31 -6.01
N HIS A 279 -9.08 11.64 -5.57
CA HIS A 279 -10.04 12.24 -4.65
C HIS A 279 -9.48 12.60 -3.28
N GLY A 280 -8.38 11.97 -2.88
CA GLY A 280 -7.70 12.30 -1.63
C GLY A 280 -7.22 13.75 -1.56
N TYR A 281 -6.98 14.41 -2.69
CA TYR A 281 -6.60 15.82 -2.70
C TYR A 281 -7.77 16.76 -2.34
N LEU A 282 -9.00 16.38 -2.70
CA LEU A 282 -10.19 17.11 -2.22
C LEU A 282 -10.32 16.97 -0.70
N GLY A 283 -10.17 15.75 -0.18
CA GLY A 283 -10.14 15.56 1.27
C GLY A 283 -9.00 16.35 1.94
N LEU A 284 -7.81 16.42 1.33
CA LEU A 284 -6.70 17.24 1.82
C LEU A 284 -7.08 18.72 1.88
N SER A 285 -7.75 19.27 0.86
CA SER A 285 -8.15 20.68 0.84
C SER A 285 -9.04 21.05 2.03
N TYR A 286 -10.03 20.21 2.36
CA TYR A 286 -10.88 20.41 3.52
C TYR A 286 -10.14 20.35 4.86
N ASN A 287 -9.04 19.60 4.93
CA ASN A 287 -8.23 19.48 6.15
C ASN A 287 -7.25 20.65 6.32
N LEU A 288 -6.81 21.29 5.22
CA LEU A 288 -5.84 22.40 5.28
C LEU A 288 -6.42 23.66 5.96
N ASP A 289 -7.74 23.82 5.96
CA ASP A 289 -8.42 24.98 6.54
C ASP A 289 -8.77 24.79 8.04
N GLN A 290 -8.41 23.66 8.64
CA GLN A 290 -8.74 23.38 10.03
C GLN A 290 -7.58 23.69 10.97
N ASP A 291 -7.92 24.10 12.19
CA ASP A 291 -6.96 24.28 13.28
C ASP A 291 -6.31 22.95 13.70
N PHE A 292 -5.07 23.05 14.15
CA PHE A 292 -4.34 21.90 14.67
C PHE A 292 -4.89 21.45 16.03
N VAL A 293 -5.18 20.16 16.14
CA VAL A 293 -5.47 19.46 17.39
C VAL A 293 -4.60 18.22 17.45
N PHE A 294 -3.81 18.07 18.52
CA PHE A 294 -2.90 16.93 18.67
C PHE A 294 -3.67 15.63 18.91
N SER A 295 -3.42 14.59 18.11
CA SER A 295 -4.16 13.33 18.15
C SER A 295 -3.45 12.19 18.89
N TYR A 296 -2.39 12.45 19.63
CA TYR A 296 -1.68 11.49 20.49
C TYR A 296 -1.26 10.21 19.78
N GLY A 297 -0.81 10.32 18.53
CA GLY A 297 -0.35 9.22 17.70
C GLY A 297 -1.43 8.51 16.87
N ALA A 298 -2.72 8.86 17.08
CA ALA A 298 -3.82 8.28 16.31
C ALA A 298 -3.76 8.65 14.83
N GLY A 299 -3.23 9.83 14.51
CA GLY A 299 -2.96 10.26 13.14
C GLY A 299 -1.83 9.47 12.48
N PHE A 300 -0.74 9.23 13.20
CA PHE A 300 0.35 8.39 12.67
C PHE A 300 -0.09 6.96 12.41
N SER A 301 -0.88 6.38 13.31
CA SER A 301 -1.28 4.99 13.17
C SER A 301 -2.59 4.67 13.89
N GLN A 302 -3.63 4.42 13.10
CA GLN A 302 -4.88 3.86 13.65
C GLN A 302 -4.67 2.47 14.27
N ALA A 303 -3.73 1.68 13.75
CA ALA A 303 -3.37 0.39 14.33
C ALA A 303 -2.79 0.56 15.73
N PHE A 304 -1.92 1.56 15.95
CA PHE A 304 -1.41 1.90 17.27
C PHE A 304 -2.53 2.38 18.21
N GLU A 305 -3.39 3.26 17.73
CA GLU A 305 -4.54 3.75 18.52
C GLU A 305 -5.49 2.62 18.91
N SER A 306 -5.75 1.67 18.00
CA SER A 306 -6.52 0.46 18.29
C SER A 306 -5.92 -0.37 19.44
N TYR A 307 -4.59 -0.55 19.45
CA TYR A 307 -3.90 -1.23 20.55
C TYR A 307 -3.92 -0.41 21.83
N ARG A 308 -3.65 0.90 21.75
CA ARG A 308 -3.72 1.79 22.91
C ARG A 308 -5.10 1.69 23.59
N TYR A 309 -6.16 1.85 22.81
CA TYR A 309 -7.52 1.77 23.31
C TYR A 309 -7.84 0.39 23.93
N GLN A 310 -7.44 -0.69 23.26
CA GLN A 310 -7.68 -2.05 23.71
C GLN A 310 -6.97 -2.38 25.03
N PHE A 311 -5.72 -1.92 25.22
CA PHE A 311 -4.93 -2.28 26.40
C PHE A 311 -5.05 -1.28 27.56
N PHE A 312 -5.26 -0.01 27.27
CA PHE A 312 -5.25 1.06 28.28
C PHE A 312 -6.62 1.74 28.45
N GLY A 313 -7.58 1.51 27.55
CA GLY A 313 -8.90 2.15 27.58
C GLY A 313 -8.84 3.68 27.34
N GLY A 314 -9.82 4.40 27.88
CA GLY A 314 -9.92 5.85 27.76
C GLY A 314 -10.70 6.32 26.51
N SER A 315 -10.52 7.58 26.11
CA SER A 315 -11.15 8.16 24.93
C SER A 315 -10.48 7.67 23.64
N GLN A 316 -11.26 7.58 22.56
CA GLN A 316 -10.72 7.28 21.24
C GLN A 316 -10.15 8.54 20.59
N ASN A 317 -8.82 8.63 20.53
CA ASN A 317 -8.13 9.80 19.95
C ASN A 317 -8.29 9.92 18.42
N PHE A 318 -8.86 8.89 17.78
CA PHE A 318 -9.24 8.93 16.37
C PHE A 318 -10.07 10.18 16.03
N PHE A 319 -11.02 10.56 16.88
CA PHE A 319 -11.90 11.72 16.67
C PHE A 319 -11.17 13.07 16.71
N LEU A 320 -9.94 13.13 17.22
CA LEU A 320 -9.10 14.32 17.22
C LEU A 320 -8.35 14.51 15.90
N THR A 321 -8.29 13.47 15.06
CA THR A 321 -7.57 13.54 13.79
C THR A 321 -8.25 14.49 12.80
N TYR A 322 -7.47 15.13 11.94
CA TYR A 322 -7.98 15.99 10.88
C TYR A 322 -9.08 15.32 10.04
N PRO A 323 -8.88 14.08 9.48
CA PRO A 323 -9.92 13.45 8.68
C PRO A 323 -11.22 13.19 9.44
N ALA A 324 -11.17 12.79 10.71
CA ALA A 324 -12.37 12.55 11.50
C ALA A 324 -13.13 13.87 11.80
N ARG A 325 -12.42 14.96 12.06
CA ARG A 325 -13.03 16.28 12.25
C ARG A 325 -13.59 16.84 10.93
N THR A 326 -12.91 16.58 9.80
CA THR A 326 -13.42 16.91 8.45
C THR A 326 -14.76 16.24 8.20
N GLU A 327 -14.92 14.97 8.59
CA GLU A 327 -16.19 14.26 8.45
C GLU A 327 -17.34 14.98 9.15
N VAL A 328 -17.10 15.47 10.38
CA VAL A 328 -18.11 16.21 11.14
C VAL A 328 -18.46 17.55 10.50
N ILE A 329 -17.48 18.27 9.93
CA ILE A 329 -17.66 19.63 9.39
C ILE A 329 -18.23 19.61 7.98
N THR A 330 -17.74 18.71 7.12
CA THR A 330 -18.01 18.73 5.68
C THR A 330 -18.87 17.55 5.19
N GLY A 331 -19.11 16.56 6.05
CA GLY A 331 -19.72 15.29 5.64
C GLY A 331 -18.80 14.40 4.80
N TRP A 332 -17.48 14.67 4.71
CA TRP A 332 -16.51 13.84 3.98
C TRP A 332 -16.07 12.66 4.84
N PRO A 333 -16.58 11.43 4.60
CA PRO A 333 -16.41 10.30 5.51
C PRO A 333 -14.97 9.81 5.57
N ALA A 334 -14.30 9.95 6.71
CA ALA A 334 -12.90 9.56 6.94
C ALA A 334 -12.65 8.05 6.75
N GLY A 335 -13.67 7.21 6.98
CA GLY A 335 -13.59 5.76 6.82
C GLY A 335 -13.81 5.26 5.38
N MET A 336 -14.42 6.07 4.52
CA MET A 336 -14.82 5.70 3.15
C MET A 336 -14.03 6.43 2.08
N TYR A 337 -13.81 7.74 2.27
CA TYR A 337 -13.11 8.59 1.33
C TYR A 337 -11.73 8.96 1.83
N TRP A 338 -10.80 9.14 0.91
CA TRP A 338 -9.43 9.44 1.25
C TRP A 338 -9.20 10.94 1.37
N SER A 339 -8.21 11.29 2.18
CA SER A 339 -7.77 12.66 2.41
C SER A 339 -6.26 12.82 2.19
N THR A 340 -5.62 11.96 1.40
CA THR A 340 -4.17 11.77 1.32
C THR A 340 -3.56 11.26 2.63
N ALA A 341 -2.26 10.94 2.62
CA ALA A 341 -1.56 10.59 3.85
C ALA A 341 -1.24 11.80 4.75
N PHE A 342 -1.26 13.02 4.20
CA PHE A 342 -0.81 14.22 4.89
C PHE A 342 -1.66 14.60 6.09
N PRO A 343 -3.01 14.69 6.04
CA PRO A 343 -3.81 15.03 7.22
C PRO A 343 -3.67 14.04 8.35
N TRP A 344 -3.45 12.77 8.03
CA TRP A 344 -3.18 11.76 9.04
C TRP A 344 -1.91 12.09 9.82
N PHE A 345 -0.79 12.31 9.14
CA PHE A 345 0.45 12.71 9.80
C PHE A 345 0.34 14.09 10.45
N ALA A 346 -0.32 15.04 9.77
CA ALA A 346 -0.50 16.40 10.28
C ALA A 346 -1.24 16.44 11.62
N SER A 347 -2.13 15.46 11.88
CA SER A 347 -2.84 15.33 13.16
C SER A 347 -1.91 15.21 14.38
N ASP A 348 -0.66 14.79 14.15
CA ASP A 348 0.34 14.66 15.23
C ASP A 348 1.55 15.61 15.07
N ILE A 349 1.85 16.07 13.85
CA ILE A 349 3.07 16.88 13.62
C ILE A 349 2.82 18.17 12.83
N THR A 350 1.56 18.56 12.64
CA THR A 350 1.13 19.70 11.80
C THR A 350 1.43 19.49 10.30
N PHE A 351 0.83 20.29 9.42
CA PHE A 351 1.14 20.25 7.98
C PHE A 351 2.59 20.68 7.67
N PHE A 352 3.15 21.60 8.47
CA PHE A 352 4.56 21.95 8.37
C PHE A 352 5.48 20.78 8.73
N GLY A 353 5.16 20.05 9.79
CA GLY A 353 5.89 18.82 10.15
C GLY A 353 5.81 17.74 9.06
N CYS A 354 4.71 17.66 8.30
CA CYS A 354 4.60 16.77 7.15
C CYS A 354 5.61 17.10 6.04
N LEU A 355 5.89 18.38 5.79
CA LEU A 355 6.91 18.80 4.82
C LEU A 355 8.29 18.29 5.22
N LEU A 356 8.65 18.41 6.50
CA LEU A 356 9.91 17.87 7.02
C LEU A 356 9.92 16.33 6.97
N LEU A 357 8.81 15.69 7.29
CA LEU A 357 8.67 14.24 7.19
C LEU A 357 8.93 13.76 5.76
N MET A 358 8.42 14.44 4.74
CA MET A 358 8.67 14.07 3.34
C MET A 358 10.15 14.10 2.99
N PHE A 359 10.89 15.10 3.46
CA PHE A 359 12.35 15.12 3.28
C PHE A 359 13.04 13.91 3.93
N VAL A 360 12.66 13.59 5.17
CA VAL A 360 13.20 12.44 5.92
C VAL A 360 12.86 11.12 5.22
N VAL A 361 11.62 10.96 4.77
CA VAL A 361 11.17 9.78 4.00
C VAL A 361 11.99 9.63 2.72
N GLY A 362 12.17 10.70 1.96
CA GLY A 362 13.01 10.72 0.75
C GLY A 362 14.45 10.29 1.02
N PHE A 363 15.04 10.82 2.09
CA PHE A 363 16.39 10.46 2.52
C PHE A 363 16.52 8.96 2.84
N PHE A 364 15.63 8.41 3.65
CA PHE A 364 15.66 6.97 3.99
C PHE A 364 15.31 6.07 2.81
N PHE A 365 14.43 6.50 1.93
CA PHE A 365 14.11 5.78 0.69
C PHE A 365 15.38 5.60 -0.16
N SER A 366 16.14 6.65 -0.38
CA SER A 366 17.39 6.57 -1.14
C SER A 366 18.43 5.66 -0.49
N ARG A 367 18.56 5.75 0.85
CA ARG A 367 19.49 4.90 1.61
C ARG A 367 19.11 3.42 1.53
N THR A 368 17.81 3.14 1.59
CA THR A 368 17.28 1.78 1.43
C THR A 368 17.53 1.26 0.02
N TRP A 369 17.25 2.07 -0.99
CA TRP A 369 17.55 1.74 -2.39
C TRP A 369 19.01 1.35 -2.62
N LEU A 370 19.94 2.17 -2.15
CA LEU A 370 21.38 1.90 -2.28
C LEU A 370 21.82 0.64 -1.52
N ARG A 371 21.19 0.32 -0.39
CA ARG A 371 21.44 -0.94 0.34
C ARG A 371 20.92 -2.16 -0.41
N CYS A 372 19.75 -2.05 -1.02
CA CYS A 372 19.18 -3.13 -1.83
C CYS A 372 20.10 -3.50 -2.98
N ILE A 373 20.60 -2.51 -3.73
CA ILE A 373 21.49 -2.76 -4.88
C ILE A 373 22.85 -3.28 -4.44
N GLY A 374 23.42 -2.73 -3.35
CA GLY A 374 24.80 -3.02 -2.98
C GLY A 374 24.98 -4.23 -2.05
N ARG A 375 23.98 -4.63 -1.27
CA ARG A 375 24.11 -5.66 -0.25
C ARG A 375 23.12 -6.80 -0.34
N HIS A 376 22.05 -6.65 -1.10
CA HIS A 376 20.93 -7.60 -1.23
C HIS A 376 20.39 -8.10 0.14
N ASP A 377 20.35 -7.18 1.11
CA ASP A 377 19.94 -7.48 2.49
C ASP A 377 18.42 -7.63 2.59
N PRO A 378 17.89 -8.74 3.14
CA PRO A 378 16.45 -9.02 3.20
C PRO A 378 15.63 -7.91 3.86
N VAL A 379 16.13 -7.32 4.96
CA VAL A 379 15.45 -6.22 5.65
C VAL A 379 15.37 -4.97 4.77
N SER A 380 16.38 -4.72 3.93
CA SER A 380 16.32 -3.63 2.94
C SER A 380 15.30 -3.90 1.84
N PHE A 381 15.12 -5.15 1.42
CA PHE A 381 14.06 -5.52 0.48
C PHE A 381 12.68 -5.23 1.05
N ALA A 382 12.41 -5.65 2.31
CA ALA A 382 11.16 -5.32 3.00
C ALA A 382 10.95 -3.80 3.12
N SER A 383 11.98 -3.08 3.55
CA SER A 383 11.92 -1.61 3.68
C SER A 383 11.60 -0.93 2.35
N LEU A 384 12.20 -1.40 1.25
CA LEU A 384 11.95 -0.84 -0.08
C LEU A 384 10.50 -1.06 -0.50
N GLY A 385 9.96 -2.26 -0.28
CA GLY A 385 8.55 -2.57 -0.54
C GLY A 385 7.60 -1.66 0.25
N GLN A 386 7.90 -1.39 1.54
CA GLN A 386 7.12 -0.44 2.34
C GLN A 386 7.18 0.99 1.78
N PHE A 387 8.33 1.45 1.27
CA PHE A 387 8.41 2.74 0.57
C PHE A 387 7.59 2.77 -0.71
N PHE A 388 7.53 1.67 -1.48
CA PHE A 388 6.67 1.60 -2.66
C PHE A 388 5.20 1.69 -2.29
N ILE A 389 4.75 0.98 -1.24
CA ILE A 389 3.37 1.08 -0.72
C ILE A 389 3.11 2.52 -0.23
N PHE A 390 4.01 3.09 0.55
CA PHE A 390 3.88 4.47 1.05
C PHE A 390 3.68 5.47 -0.09
N ILE A 391 4.52 5.42 -1.13
CA ILE A 391 4.45 6.33 -2.27
C ILE A 391 3.18 6.09 -3.10
N ALA A 392 2.81 4.83 -3.34
CA ALA A 392 1.62 4.49 -4.10
C ALA A 392 0.33 4.99 -3.42
N PHE A 393 0.29 4.98 -2.10
CA PHE A 393 -0.86 5.42 -1.32
C PHE A 393 -0.76 6.84 -0.76
N LEU A 394 0.35 7.55 -0.98
CA LEU A 394 0.51 8.94 -0.50
C LEU A 394 -0.62 9.87 -0.95
N PRO A 395 -1.13 9.80 -2.21
CA PRO A 395 -2.28 10.57 -2.64
C PRO A 395 -3.63 10.09 -2.06
N ALA A 396 -3.65 8.93 -1.44
CA ALA A 396 -4.86 8.29 -0.93
C ALA A 396 -4.95 8.38 0.60
N ASN A 397 -4.12 7.60 1.30
CA ASN A 397 -4.08 7.60 2.77
C ASN A 397 -2.74 7.06 3.30
N ASN A 398 -2.59 7.04 4.62
CA ASN A 398 -1.44 6.45 5.32
C ASN A 398 -1.53 4.91 5.39
N GLN A 399 -1.46 4.22 4.23
CA GLN A 399 -1.68 2.78 4.13
C GLN A 399 -0.66 1.94 4.91
N VAL A 400 0.56 2.43 5.10
CA VAL A 400 1.63 1.67 5.80
C VAL A 400 1.38 1.59 7.29
N LEU A 401 1.14 2.71 7.96
CA LEU A 401 1.05 2.75 9.42
C LEU A 401 -0.38 2.59 9.96
N MET A 402 -1.40 2.80 9.14
CA MET A 402 -2.79 2.53 9.51
C MET A 402 -3.10 1.04 9.66
N GLN A 403 -2.39 0.19 8.92
CA GLN A 403 -2.61 -1.25 8.96
C GLN A 403 -1.71 -1.92 9.98
N ARG A 404 -2.26 -2.86 10.77
CA ARG A 404 -1.49 -3.60 11.79
C ARG A 404 -0.24 -4.29 11.20
N GLN A 405 -0.38 -4.93 10.02
CA GLN A 405 0.76 -5.56 9.33
C GLN A 405 1.86 -4.56 8.96
N GLY A 406 1.49 -3.41 8.41
CA GLY A 406 2.44 -2.37 8.04
C GLY A 406 3.13 -1.78 9.25
N LEU A 407 2.39 -1.47 10.32
CA LEU A 407 2.93 -0.99 11.58
C LEU A 407 3.98 -1.95 12.15
N TRP A 408 3.63 -3.23 12.33
CA TRP A 408 4.56 -4.23 12.89
C TRP A 408 5.75 -4.48 11.98
N THR A 409 5.57 -4.43 10.65
CA THR A 409 6.69 -4.50 9.71
C THR A 409 7.66 -3.34 9.93
N VAL A 410 7.17 -2.10 10.02
CA VAL A 410 8.03 -0.92 10.23
C VAL A 410 8.71 -0.97 11.60
N VAL A 411 7.97 -1.28 12.67
CA VAL A 411 8.52 -1.44 14.02
C VAL A 411 9.65 -2.48 14.03
N THR A 412 9.43 -3.65 13.44
CA THR A 412 10.43 -4.72 13.41
C THR A 412 11.65 -4.32 12.56
N ILE A 413 11.47 -3.63 11.43
CA ILE A 413 12.58 -3.09 10.63
C ILE A 413 13.42 -2.11 11.44
N VAL A 414 12.79 -1.14 12.13
CA VAL A 414 13.47 -0.15 12.95
C VAL A 414 14.24 -0.83 14.07
N PHE A 415 13.62 -1.75 14.78
CA PHE A 415 14.23 -2.53 15.84
C PHE A 415 15.49 -3.29 15.36
N ILE A 416 15.38 -4.06 14.27
CA ILE A 416 16.53 -4.80 13.71
C ILE A 416 17.66 -3.82 13.30
N ARG A 417 17.31 -2.68 12.68
CA ARG A 417 18.33 -1.70 12.27
C ARG A 417 19.02 -1.05 13.46
N PHE A 418 18.30 -0.77 14.52
CA PHE A 418 18.84 -0.23 15.75
C PHE A 418 19.86 -1.21 16.37
N PHE A 419 19.48 -2.48 16.55
CA PHE A 419 20.39 -3.52 17.10
C PHE A 419 21.60 -3.78 16.21
N GLN A 420 21.42 -3.82 14.88
CA GLN A 420 22.54 -3.95 13.95
C GLN A 420 23.56 -2.80 14.08
N LYS A 421 23.11 -1.59 14.47
CA LYS A 421 23.98 -0.46 14.70
C LYS A 421 24.72 -0.58 16.04
N LEU A 422 24.04 -1.01 17.09
CA LEU A 422 24.66 -1.23 18.40
C LEU A 422 25.78 -2.28 18.33
N ILE A 423 25.52 -3.44 17.73
CA ILE A 423 26.52 -4.51 17.59
C ILE A 423 27.74 -4.07 16.76
N LYS A 424 27.56 -3.20 15.75
CA LYS A 424 28.67 -2.71 14.92
C LYS A 424 29.42 -1.53 15.53
N GLY A 425 28.83 -0.83 16.47
CA GLY A 425 29.48 0.28 17.16
C GLY A 425 30.26 -0.17 18.40
N SER A 426 30.14 -1.44 18.80
CA SER A 426 30.85 -2.07 19.93
C SER A 426 32.09 -2.87 19.50
N VAL A 427 32.46 -2.83 18.21
CA VAL A 427 33.69 -3.38 17.64
C VAL A 427 34.47 -2.23 16.98
#